data_eb207225dc858a6e393f09cf7cff6ec8
#
_entry.id   eb207225dc858a6e393f09cf7cff6ec8
#
_cell.length_a   1.000
_cell.length_b   1.000
_cell.length_c   1.000
_cell.angle_alpha   90.00
_cell.angle_beta   90.00
_cell.angle_gamma   90.00
#
_symmetry.space_group_name_H-M   'P 1'
#
loop_
_entity.id
_entity.type
_entity.pdbx_description
1 polymer ?
#
loop_
_entity_poly.entity_id
_entity_poly.type
_entity_poly.pdbx_seq_one_letter_code
_entity_poly.pdbx_strand_id
1 'polypeptide(L)'
;MKEALLSTMLIALMAAAGTSTVFAQTPHPRTSKVSPAETEVRRANTEEVDAFRQNDPKVMDRLWSEDFVVTNPLNKFVTKQQVLGMVHAGVLVITSTDRQIEYLRVYGDTVIVAGNETVVWGGKMPNAGKTEHLRFTGIWMKRRGQWQEVARHANIVPQ
;
A
#
# COMPACT_ATOMS: atom_id res chain seq x y z
N MET A 1 70.24 18.94 -50.33
CA MET A 1 70.07 20.37 -50.03
C MET A 1 68.63 20.62 -49.56
N LYS A 2 68.57 21.32 -48.45
CA LYS A 2 67.38 21.96 -47.83
C LYS A 2 66.56 21.07 -46.89
N GLU A 3 66.90 21.24 -45.71
CA GLU A 3 66.27 21.32 -44.41
C GLU A 3 64.81 21.71 -44.41
N ALA A 4 63.99 21.04 -43.61
CA ALA A 4 62.68 21.49 -43.24
C ALA A 4 62.44 21.26 -41.76
N LEU A 5 62.22 22.33 -41.05
CA LEU A 5 62.05 22.49 -39.65
C LEU A 5 60.80 21.76 -39.08
N LEU A 6 61.01 20.99 -38.04
CA LEU A 6 59.93 20.49 -37.14
C LEU A 6 59.44 21.66 -36.25
N SER A 7 58.14 21.93 -36.36
CA SER A 7 57.45 22.78 -35.40
C SER A 7 56.62 21.91 -34.45
N THR A 8 57.09 21.77 -33.24
CA THR A 8 56.41 21.02 -32.19
C THR A 8 55.39 21.90 -31.53
N MET A 9 54.10 21.61 -31.78
CA MET A 9 52.99 22.32 -31.12
C MET A 9 52.56 21.52 -29.90
N LEU A 10 52.91 22.02 -28.71
CA LEU A 10 52.54 21.46 -27.41
C LEU A 10 51.12 21.88 -27.10
N ILE A 11 50.14 20.94 -27.19
CA ILE A 11 48.77 21.18 -26.73
C ILE A 11 48.70 20.82 -25.26
N ALA A 12 48.59 21.83 -24.40
CA ALA A 12 48.31 21.67 -22.99
C ALA A 12 46.80 21.31 -22.78
N LEU A 13 46.55 20.09 -22.42
CA LEU A 13 45.19 19.62 -22.05
C LEU A 13 44.93 20.00 -20.59
N MET A 14 44.18 21.08 -20.38
CA MET A 14 43.67 21.43 -19.04
C MET A 14 42.47 20.50 -18.71
N ALA A 15 42.69 19.54 -17.82
CA ALA A 15 41.66 18.75 -17.18
C ALA A 15 40.98 19.63 -16.12
N ALA A 16 39.79 20.15 -16.43
CA ALA A 16 38.89 20.77 -15.46
C ALA A 16 38.27 19.66 -14.60
N ALA A 17 38.78 19.45 -13.41
CA ALA A 17 38.14 18.59 -12.40
C ALA A 17 36.88 19.30 -11.87
N GLY A 18 35.72 19.00 -12.47
CA GLY A 18 34.44 19.41 -11.96
C GLY A 18 34.11 18.65 -10.68
N THR A 19 34.27 19.28 -9.53
CA THR A 19 33.79 18.76 -8.25
C THR A 19 32.27 18.86 -8.22
N SER A 20 31.58 17.74 -8.53
CA SER A 20 30.15 17.62 -8.32
C SER A 20 29.86 17.56 -6.82
N THR A 21 29.45 18.68 -6.25
CA THR A 21 28.89 18.71 -4.90
C THR A 21 27.56 18.00 -4.90
N VAL A 22 27.55 16.73 -4.46
CA VAL A 22 26.33 16.00 -4.13
C VAL A 22 25.75 16.65 -2.88
N PHE A 23 24.70 17.44 -3.03
CA PHE A 23 23.90 17.91 -1.91
C PHE A 23 23.19 16.71 -1.31
N ALA A 24 23.74 16.16 -0.23
CA ALA A 24 23.02 15.20 0.60
C ALA A 24 21.81 15.93 1.20
N GLN A 25 20.62 15.63 0.68
CA GLN A 25 19.38 16.05 1.30
C GLN A 25 19.25 15.32 2.62
N THR A 26 19.55 16.02 3.72
CA THR A 26 19.23 15.55 5.06
C THR A 26 17.73 15.32 5.16
N PRO A 27 17.26 14.13 5.57
CA PRO A 27 15.84 13.89 5.81
C PRO A 27 15.42 14.80 6.96
N HIS A 28 14.63 15.83 6.66
CA HIS A 28 14.00 16.62 7.71
C HIS A 28 12.99 15.69 8.43
N PRO A 29 13.07 15.53 9.77
CA PRO A 29 12.01 14.90 10.52
C PRO A 29 10.77 15.79 10.41
N ARG A 30 9.87 15.42 9.52
CA ARG A 30 8.58 16.10 9.41
C ARG A 30 7.72 15.62 10.57
N THR A 31 7.71 16.35 11.68
CA THR A 31 6.60 16.35 12.65
C THR A 31 5.39 17.00 11.96
N SER A 32 4.84 16.34 10.95
CA SER A 32 3.63 16.81 10.32
C SER A 32 2.46 16.48 11.24
N LYS A 33 1.67 17.47 11.62
CA LYS A 33 0.37 17.22 12.24
C LYS A 33 -0.38 16.22 11.37
N VAL A 34 -0.92 15.16 12.00
CA VAL A 34 -1.74 14.16 11.32
C VAL A 34 -2.87 14.89 10.58
N SER A 35 -3.00 14.65 9.28
CA SER A 35 -3.99 15.34 8.47
C SER A 35 -5.40 14.80 8.77
N PRO A 36 -6.47 15.59 8.55
CA PRO A 36 -7.83 15.08 8.67
C PRO A 36 -8.08 13.83 7.81
N ALA A 37 -7.57 13.81 6.59
CA ALA A 37 -7.66 12.65 5.68
C ALA A 37 -7.01 11.41 6.28
N GLU A 38 -5.83 11.54 6.88
CA GLU A 38 -5.15 10.44 7.56
C GLU A 38 -5.99 9.91 8.73
N THR A 39 -6.52 10.81 9.56
CA THR A 39 -7.38 10.44 10.71
C THR A 39 -8.63 9.70 10.25
N GLU A 40 -9.32 10.22 9.22
CA GLU A 40 -10.53 9.62 8.68
C GLU A 40 -10.26 8.22 8.09
N VAL A 41 -9.18 8.05 7.33
CA VAL A 41 -8.85 6.76 6.72
C VAL A 41 -8.36 5.75 7.76
N ARG A 42 -7.59 6.17 8.78
CA ARG A 42 -7.24 5.27 9.89
C ARG A 42 -8.47 4.75 10.61
N ARG A 43 -9.44 5.64 10.88
CA ARG A 43 -10.73 5.24 11.48
C ARG A 43 -11.49 4.26 10.60
N ALA A 44 -11.61 4.54 9.29
CA ALA A 44 -12.28 3.65 8.33
C ALA A 44 -11.60 2.27 8.25
N ASN A 45 -10.27 2.24 8.32
CA ASN A 45 -9.50 0.99 8.33
C ASN A 45 -9.75 0.18 9.61
N THR A 46 -9.86 0.84 10.78
CA THR A 46 -10.23 0.16 12.03
C THR A 46 -11.65 -0.38 11.96
N GLU A 47 -12.58 0.40 11.42
CA GLU A 47 -13.97 0.00 11.26
C GLU A 47 -14.11 -1.21 10.31
N GLU A 48 -13.30 -1.29 9.25
CA GLU A 48 -13.23 -2.45 8.36
C GLU A 48 -12.76 -3.71 9.11
N VAL A 49 -11.71 -3.60 9.92
CA VAL A 49 -11.21 -4.71 10.75
C VAL A 49 -12.30 -5.21 11.70
N ASP A 50 -13.01 -4.30 12.33
CA ASP A 50 -14.11 -4.64 13.25
C ASP A 50 -15.29 -5.27 12.51
N ALA A 51 -15.60 -4.79 11.28
CA ALA A 51 -16.62 -5.38 10.44
C ALA A 51 -16.31 -6.85 10.06
N PHE A 52 -15.05 -7.16 9.78
CA PHE A 52 -14.63 -8.55 9.56
C PHE A 52 -14.78 -9.41 10.81
N ARG A 53 -14.37 -8.92 11.98
CA ARG A 53 -14.50 -9.64 13.26
C ARG A 53 -15.96 -9.93 13.63
N GLN A 54 -16.85 -8.97 13.34
CA GLN A 54 -18.28 -9.04 13.64
C GLN A 54 -19.08 -9.71 12.54
N ASN A 55 -18.45 -10.05 11.42
CA ASN A 55 -19.08 -10.55 10.21
C ASN A 55 -20.21 -9.62 9.75
N ASP A 56 -19.95 -8.30 9.72
CA ASP A 56 -20.90 -7.25 9.34
C ASP A 56 -20.72 -6.82 7.88
N PRO A 57 -21.43 -7.45 6.93
CA PRO A 57 -21.34 -7.12 5.52
C PRO A 57 -21.90 -5.74 5.18
N LYS A 58 -22.77 -5.16 6.02
CA LYS A 58 -23.33 -3.82 5.76
C LYS A 58 -22.28 -2.73 5.94
N VAL A 59 -21.43 -2.87 6.95
CA VAL A 59 -20.31 -1.95 7.17
C VAL A 59 -19.28 -2.12 6.06
N MET A 60 -18.94 -3.34 5.68
CA MET A 60 -18.05 -3.61 4.55
C MET A 60 -18.58 -2.99 3.25
N ASP A 61 -19.87 -3.17 2.95
CA ASP A 61 -20.53 -2.60 1.77
C ASP A 61 -20.41 -1.09 1.71
N ARG A 62 -20.57 -0.40 2.84
CA ARG A 62 -20.43 1.05 2.93
C ARG A 62 -18.99 1.53 2.77
N LEU A 63 -18.02 0.81 3.33
CA LEU A 63 -16.61 1.17 3.31
C LEU A 63 -15.94 0.91 1.96
N TRP A 64 -16.45 -0.03 1.17
CA TRP A 64 -15.91 -0.35 -0.14
C TRP A 64 -16.70 0.34 -1.24
N SER A 65 -15.97 0.83 -2.26
CA SER A 65 -16.63 1.41 -3.44
C SER A 65 -17.33 0.33 -4.27
N GLU A 66 -18.27 0.73 -5.13
CA GLU A 66 -18.99 -0.24 -5.99
C GLU A 66 -18.06 -1.00 -6.94
N ASP A 67 -16.98 -0.36 -7.36
CA ASP A 67 -15.94 -0.92 -8.21
C ASP A 67 -14.75 -1.50 -7.44
N PHE A 68 -14.90 -1.73 -6.12
CA PHE A 68 -13.85 -2.33 -5.31
C PHE A 68 -13.42 -3.69 -5.83
N VAL A 69 -12.10 -3.88 -5.85
CA VAL A 69 -11.47 -5.15 -6.20
C VAL A 69 -10.36 -5.49 -5.20
N VAL A 70 -10.26 -6.74 -4.84
CA VAL A 70 -9.15 -7.26 -4.05
C VAL A 70 -8.39 -8.34 -4.82
N THR A 71 -7.06 -8.21 -4.88
CA THR A 71 -6.20 -9.36 -5.16
C THR A 71 -5.98 -10.08 -3.84
N ASN A 72 -6.61 -11.22 -3.69
CA ASN A 72 -6.62 -11.98 -2.44
C ASN A 72 -5.32 -12.80 -2.24
N PRO A 73 -5.09 -13.39 -1.05
CA PRO A 73 -3.90 -14.20 -0.77
C PRO A 73 -3.73 -15.45 -1.67
N LEU A 74 -4.78 -15.84 -2.40
CA LEU A 74 -4.70 -16.91 -3.40
C LEU A 74 -4.37 -16.38 -4.81
N ASN A 75 -3.94 -15.13 -4.90
CA ASN A 75 -3.57 -14.44 -6.15
C ASN A 75 -4.71 -14.38 -7.17
N LYS A 76 -5.93 -14.15 -6.69
CA LYS A 76 -7.13 -14.01 -7.54
C LYS A 76 -7.75 -12.64 -7.35
N PHE A 77 -8.25 -12.05 -8.44
CA PHE A 77 -9.11 -10.89 -8.36
C PHE A 77 -10.50 -11.29 -7.89
N VAL A 78 -11.00 -10.61 -6.86
CA VAL A 78 -12.32 -10.82 -6.29
C VAL A 78 -13.00 -9.47 -6.15
N THR A 79 -14.22 -9.35 -6.63
CA THR A 79 -15.00 -8.10 -6.56
C THR A 79 -15.68 -7.94 -5.21
N LYS A 80 -16.12 -6.71 -4.89
CA LYS A 80 -16.93 -6.39 -3.71
C LYS A 80 -18.09 -7.40 -3.55
N GLN A 81 -18.88 -7.60 -4.60
CA GLN A 81 -20.06 -8.47 -4.55
C GLN A 81 -19.70 -9.92 -4.24
N GLN A 82 -18.59 -10.40 -4.78
CA GLN A 82 -18.12 -11.76 -4.50
C GLN A 82 -17.69 -11.92 -3.05
N VAL A 83 -16.95 -10.93 -2.50
CA VAL A 83 -16.52 -10.97 -1.09
C VAL A 83 -17.75 -10.93 -0.18
N LEU A 84 -18.67 -9.98 -0.39
CA LEU A 84 -19.90 -9.87 0.40
C LEU A 84 -20.74 -11.13 0.33
N GLY A 85 -20.85 -11.76 -0.85
CA GLY A 85 -21.53 -13.03 -1.03
C GLY A 85 -20.91 -14.16 -0.20
N MET A 86 -19.58 -14.25 -0.15
CA MET A 86 -18.88 -15.23 0.68
C MET A 86 -19.07 -14.97 2.19
N VAL A 87 -19.11 -13.72 2.61
CA VAL A 87 -19.38 -13.33 4.00
C VAL A 87 -20.80 -13.71 4.39
N HIS A 88 -21.79 -13.34 3.59
CA HIS A 88 -23.20 -13.69 3.82
C HIS A 88 -23.45 -15.22 3.87
N ALA A 89 -22.74 -15.98 3.05
CA ALA A 89 -22.86 -17.44 3.03
C ALA A 89 -22.09 -18.15 4.17
N GLY A 90 -21.40 -17.39 5.03
CA GLY A 90 -20.52 -17.94 6.08
C GLY A 90 -19.37 -18.78 5.51
N VAL A 91 -18.98 -18.50 4.26
CA VAL A 91 -17.81 -19.12 3.62
C VAL A 91 -16.55 -18.42 4.07
N LEU A 92 -16.51 -17.09 3.91
CA LEU A 92 -15.42 -16.25 4.40
C LEU A 92 -15.78 -15.73 5.80
N VAL A 93 -15.07 -16.21 6.79
CA VAL A 93 -15.16 -15.74 8.18
C VAL A 93 -13.74 -15.48 8.67
N ILE A 94 -13.55 -14.39 9.38
CA ILE A 94 -12.32 -14.09 10.09
C ILE A 94 -12.63 -14.12 11.58
N THR A 95 -12.07 -15.12 12.28
CA THR A 95 -12.32 -15.30 13.73
C THR A 95 -11.43 -14.41 14.58
N SER A 96 -10.28 -14.03 14.05
CA SER A 96 -9.38 -13.05 14.66
C SER A 96 -8.57 -12.34 13.59
N THR A 97 -8.33 -11.06 13.80
CA THR A 97 -7.40 -10.29 12.96
C THR A 97 -6.74 -9.21 13.79
N ASP A 98 -5.44 -9.03 13.55
CA ASP A 98 -4.63 -7.92 14.06
C ASP A 98 -3.95 -7.26 12.85
N ARG A 99 -4.29 -5.99 12.61
CA ARG A 99 -3.79 -5.21 11.48
C ARG A 99 -2.95 -4.05 11.98
N GLN A 100 -1.74 -3.95 11.47
CA GLN A 100 -0.80 -2.87 11.76
C GLN A 100 -0.51 -2.07 10.50
N ILE A 101 -0.83 -0.78 10.54
CA ILE A 101 -0.52 0.16 9.45
C ILE A 101 0.92 0.65 9.65
N GLU A 102 1.81 0.23 8.74
CA GLU A 102 3.22 0.64 8.72
C GLU A 102 3.47 1.84 7.81
N TYR A 103 2.64 2.00 6.81
CA TYR A 103 2.73 3.06 5.81
C TYR A 103 1.37 3.67 5.55
N LEU A 104 1.30 5.00 5.59
CA LEU A 104 0.13 5.76 5.16
C LEU A 104 0.61 7.05 4.49
N ARG A 105 0.11 7.35 3.31
CA ARG A 105 0.39 8.60 2.58
C ARG A 105 -0.86 9.14 1.93
N VAL A 106 -1.03 10.44 2.06
CA VAL A 106 -2.15 11.19 1.51
C VAL A 106 -1.71 11.92 0.24
N TYR A 107 -2.46 11.73 -0.83
CA TYR A 107 -2.28 12.34 -2.14
C TYR A 107 -3.61 12.97 -2.59
N GLY A 108 -3.92 14.17 -2.05
CA GLY A 108 -5.21 14.80 -2.29
C GLY A 108 -6.37 13.92 -1.78
N ASP A 109 -7.25 13.51 -2.68
CA ASP A 109 -8.39 12.64 -2.41
C ASP A 109 -8.06 11.13 -2.49
N THR A 110 -6.78 10.79 -2.47
CA THR A 110 -6.31 9.40 -2.47
C THR A 110 -5.39 9.16 -1.28
N VAL A 111 -5.57 8.05 -0.58
CA VAL A 111 -4.70 7.60 0.50
C VAL A 111 -4.25 6.17 0.22
N ILE A 112 -2.94 5.95 0.31
CA ILE A 112 -2.35 4.61 0.25
C ILE A 112 -2.05 4.18 1.68
N VAL A 113 -2.56 3.00 2.04
CA VAL A 113 -2.34 2.35 3.34
C VAL A 113 -1.66 1.01 3.09
N ALA A 114 -0.57 0.74 3.78
CA ALA A 114 0.09 -0.57 3.70
C ALA A 114 0.61 -1.01 5.07
N GLY A 115 0.74 -2.30 5.25
CA GLY A 115 1.20 -2.87 6.51
C GLY A 115 1.16 -4.37 6.53
N ASN A 116 1.10 -4.92 7.74
CA ASN A 116 0.93 -6.35 7.99
C ASN A 116 -0.42 -6.63 8.66
N GLU A 117 -0.86 -7.86 8.52
CA GLU A 117 -2.08 -8.34 9.14
C GLU A 117 -1.91 -9.81 9.52
N THR A 118 -2.22 -10.15 10.76
CA THR A 118 -2.31 -11.54 11.21
C THR A 118 -3.78 -11.92 11.23
N VAL A 119 -4.14 -12.98 10.51
CA VAL A 119 -5.52 -13.41 10.34
C VAL A 119 -5.68 -14.84 10.77
N VAL A 120 -6.73 -15.13 11.55
CA VAL A 120 -7.20 -16.50 11.82
C VAL A 120 -8.48 -16.73 11.00
N TRP A 121 -8.38 -17.62 10.04
CA TRP A 121 -9.50 -17.96 9.16
C TRP A 121 -10.53 -18.84 9.86
N GLY A 122 -11.78 -18.67 9.50
CA GLY A 122 -12.91 -19.50 9.94
C GLY A 122 -13.83 -19.85 8.79
N GLY A 123 -15.08 -20.18 9.13
CA GLY A 123 -16.11 -20.51 8.14
C GLY A 123 -15.85 -21.82 7.38
N LYS A 124 -16.11 -21.78 6.08
CA LYS A 124 -16.01 -22.95 5.19
C LYS A 124 -14.83 -22.85 4.21
N MET A 125 -13.86 -21.99 4.52
CA MET A 125 -12.64 -21.87 3.72
C MET A 125 -11.74 -23.09 3.91
N PRO A 126 -10.96 -23.51 2.89
CA PRO A 126 -10.01 -24.63 3.01
C PRO A 126 -8.92 -24.44 4.07
N ASN A 127 -8.64 -23.18 4.43
CA ASN A 127 -7.68 -22.79 5.45
C ASN A 127 -8.34 -22.41 6.79
N ALA A 128 -9.61 -22.79 7.03
CA ALA A 128 -10.30 -22.55 8.30
C ALA A 128 -9.47 -23.12 9.48
N GLY A 129 -9.34 -22.33 10.55
CA GLY A 129 -8.53 -22.64 11.72
C GLY A 129 -7.04 -22.31 11.58
N LYS A 130 -6.57 -21.94 10.39
CA LYS A 130 -5.16 -21.54 10.21
C LYS A 130 -4.95 -20.08 10.53
N THR A 131 -3.80 -19.80 11.11
CA THR A 131 -3.26 -18.43 11.24
C THR A 131 -2.34 -18.14 10.08
N GLU A 132 -2.55 -17.02 9.41
CA GLU A 132 -1.70 -16.56 8.32
C GLU A 132 -1.24 -15.14 8.57
N HIS A 133 0.00 -14.85 8.16
CA HIS A 133 0.56 -13.51 8.16
C HIS A 133 0.51 -12.95 6.74
N LEU A 134 -0.09 -11.77 6.63
CA LEU A 134 -0.31 -11.12 5.34
C LEU A 134 0.46 -9.81 5.27
N ARG A 135 0.91 -9.46 4.08
CA ARG A 135 1.21 -8.09 3.69
C ARG A 135 0.05 -7.56 2.88
N PHE A 136 -0.33 -6.32 3.14
CA PHE A 136 -1.40 -5.69 2.39
C PHE A 136 -1.05 -4.28 1.93
N THR A 137 -1.71 -3.87 0.86
CA THR A 137 -1.81 -2.48 0.40
C THR A 137 -3.26 -2.20 0.05
N GLY A 138 -3.84 -1.18 0.65
CA GLY A 138 -5.17 -0.66 0.36
C GLY A 138 -5.09 0.74 -0.25
N ILE A 139 -5.95 1.02 -1.20
CA ILE A 139 -6.10 2.33 -1.83
C ILE A 139 -7.48 2.87 -1.46
N TRP A 140 -7.48 4.00 -0.77
CA TRP A 140 -8.68 4.71 -0.34
C TRP A 140 -8.85 5.98 -1.16
N MET A 141 -10.06 6.24 -1.63
CA MET A 141 -10.39 7.46 -2.36
C MET A 141 -11.58 8.17 -1.72
N LYS A 142 -11.54 9.51 -1.69
CA LYS A 142 -12.66 10.32 -1.25
C LYS A 142 -13.64 10.48 -2.40
N ARG A 143 -14.81 9.85 -2.27
CA ARG A 143 -15.89 9.89 -3.26
C ARG A 143 -17.15 10.44 -2.62
N ARG A 144 -17.72 11.49 -3.18
CA ARG A 144 -18.93 12.16 -2.65
C ARG A 144 -18.79 12.52 -1.16
N GLY A 145 -17.60 12.97 -0.76
CA GLY A 145 -17.31 13.36 0.62
C GLY A 145 -16.98 12.21 1.59
N GLN A 146 -17.06 10.95 1.16
CA GLN A 146 -16.77 9.77 1.98
C GLN A 146 -15.52 9.05 1.50
N TRP A 147 -14.71 8.55 2.45
CA TRP A 147 -13.58 7.68 2.14
C TRP A 147 -14.06 6.25 1.92
N GLN A 148 -13.72 5.71 0.75
CA GLN A 148 -14.02 4.32 0.38
C GLN A 148 -12.74 3.64 -0.11
N GLU A 149 -12.54 2.39 0.29
CA GLU A 149 -11.49 1.56 -0.31
C GLU A 149 -11.90 1.16 -1.72
N VAL A 150 -11.04 1.41 -2.68
CA VAL A 150 -11.29 1.14 -4.11
C VAL A 150 -10.53 -0.08 -4.60
N ALA A 151 -9.42 -0.38 -3.97
CA ALA A 151 -8.62 -1.56 -4.30
C ALA A 151 -7.81 -2.02 -3.09
N ARG A 152 -7.61 -3.32 -3.00
CA ARG A 152 -6.73 -3.96 -2.02
C ARG A 152 -5.91 -5.05 -2.67
N HIS A 153 -4.68 -5.17 -2.24
CA HIS A 153 -3.83 -6.33 -2.48
C HIS A 153 -3.43 -6.93 -1.13
N ALA A 154 -3.52 -8.24 -1.00
CA ALA A 154 -3.01 -8.96 0.16
C ALA A 154 -2.36 -10.27 -0.28
N ASN A 155 -1.19 -10.56 0.25
CA ASN A 155 -0.45 -11.79 0.01
C ASN A 155 0.02 -12.42 1.31
N ILE A 156 0.10 -13.76 1.33
CA ILE A 156 0.69 -14.50 2.44
C ILE A 156 2.19 -14.25 2.45
N VAL A 157 2.74 -14.00 3.64
CA VAL A 157 4.18 -13.96 3.86
C VAL A 157 4.63 -15.37 4.24
N PRO A 158 5.46 -16.03 3.43
CA PRO A 158 6.02 -17.34 3.78
C PRO A 158 6.80 -17.24 5.11
N GLN A 159 6.65 -18.25 5.95
CA GLN A 159 7.43 -18.42 7.17
C GLN A 159 8.61 -19.35 6.93
#